data_ea8b319addab3384b3c6cfaaf38a2806
#
_entry.id   ea8b319addab3384b3c6cfaaf38a2806
#
_cell.length_a   1.000
_cell.length_b   1.000
_cell.length_c   1.000
_cell.angle_alpha   90.00
_cell.angle_beta   90.00
_cell.angle_gamma   90.00
#
_symmetry.space_group_name_H-M   'P 1'
#
loop_
_entity.id
_entity.type
_entity.pdbx_description
1 polymer ?
#
loop_
_entity_poly.entity_id
_entity_poly.type
_entity_poly.pdbx_seq_one_letter_code
_entity_poly.pdbx_strand_id
1 'polypeptide(L)'
;MKFTRPYKIIAPAESVPTDGSGYLTMTASSLSTEDATSAWVAGATYSVGTEVYLASTHRVYKCALAGSSTVSPELDPTRWVDMRATNKWAAFDWYHNTKSTSASDLYFEFSTGDFYIDSIAIFNPICTSVKIEVFNQSGTLIYTKDNPVIRDSIDY
;
A
#
# COMPACT_ATOMS: atom_id res chain seq x y z
N MET A 1 -18.09 3.02 -23.79
CA MET A 1 -17.32 2.39 -22.72
C MET A 1 -16.52 3.50 -22.05
N LYS A 2 -16.79 3.82 -20.77
CA LYS A 2 -16.10 4.90 -20.06
C LYS A 2 -14.93 4.26 -19.27
N PHE A 3 -13.71 4.53 -19.66
CA PHE A 3 -12.53 4.11 -18.88
C PHE A 3 -12.32 5.13 -17.77
N THR A 4 -12.57 4.75 -16.54
CA THR A 4 -12.15 5.54 -15.38
C THR A 4 -10.67 5.27 -15.13
N ARG A 5 -9.85 6.32 -15.08
CA ARG A 5 -8.47 6.18 -14.62
C ARG A 5 -8.49 5.83 -13.12
N PRO A 6 -7.76 4.80 -12.67
CA PRO A 6 -7.64 4.53 -11.25
C PRO A 6 -6.93 5.72 -10.57
N TYR A 7 -7.40 6.07 -9.38
CA TYR A 7 -6.73 7.07 -8.56
C TYR A 7 -5.41 6.51 -8.01
N LYS A 8 -4.35 7.32 -8.00
CA LYS A 8 -3.13 7.00 -7.29
C LYS A 8 -3.37 7.17 -5.79
N ILE A 9 -2.93 6.21 -4.98
CA ILE A 9 -2.94 6.34 -3.52
C ILE A 9 -1.57 6.84 -3.07
N ILE A 10 -1.57 7.92 -2.27
CA ILE A 10 -0.37 8.57 -1.76
C ILE A 10 -0.39 8.62 -0.23
N ALA A 11 0.78 8.69 0.40
CA ALA A 11 0.91 8.99 1.81
C ALA A 11 0.70 10.50 2.08
N PRO A 12 0.33 10.91 3.30
CA PRO A 12 0.07 12.31 3.64
C PRO A 12 1.21 13.28 3.34
N ALA A 13 2.45 12.79 3.36
CA ALA A 13 3.67 13.60 3.12
C ALA A 13 4.19 13.49 1.67
N GLU A 14 3.56 12.69 0.82
CA GLU A 14 3.97 12.58 -0.58
C GLU A 14 3.53 13.79 -1.40
N SER A 15 4.31 14.08 -2.45
CA SER A 15 3.96 15.12 -3.39
C SER A 15 2.71 14.74 -4.19
N VAL A 16 1.78 15.67 -4.28
CA VAL A 16 0.59 15.54 -5.13
C VAL A 16 1.01 15.36 -6.59
N PRO A 17 0.42 14.39 -7.32
CA PRO A 17 0.68 14.26 -8.75
C PRO A 17 0.39 15.56 -9.51
N THR A 18 1.32 16.01 -10.34
CA THR A 18 1.20 17.24 -11.12
C THR A 18 0.67 17.00 -12.54
N ASP A 19 0.43 15.75 -12.90
CA ASP A 19 -0.03 15.31 -14.22
C ASP A 19 -1.56 15.39 -14.42
N GLY A 20 -2.29 15.96 -13.45
CA GLY A 20 -3.75 16.04 -13.45
C GLY A 20 -4.45 14.71 -13.14
N SER A 21 -3.72 13.67 -12.73
CA SER A 21 -4.33 12.43 -12.23
C SER A 21 -4.99 12.67 -10.88
N GLY A 22 -6.15 12.04 -10.65
CA GLY A 22 -6.77 12.01 -9.32
C GLY A 22 -5.90 11.21 -8.34
N TYR A 23 -5.94 11.56 -7.07
CA TYR A 23 -5.24 10.84 -6.00
C TYR A 23 -6.11 10.73 -4.76
N LEU A 24 -5.81 9.71 -3.96
CA LEU A 24 -6.39 9.51 -2.64
C LEU A 24 -5.25 9.56 -1.62
N THR A 25 -5.44 10.31 -0.55
CA THR A 25 -4.47 10.32 0.55
C THR A 25 -4.89 9.31 1.59
N MET A 26 -4.03 8.33 1.91
CA MET A 26 -4.26 7.40 3.01
C MET A 26 -4.12 8.16 4.33
N THR A 27 -5.22 8.36 5.05
CA THR A 27 -5.25 9.10 6.33
C THR A 27 -5.04 8.20 7.52
N ALA A 28 -5.50 6.94 7.45
CA ALA A 28 -5.32 5.94 8.50
C ALA A 28 -5.24 4.52 7.95
N SER A 29 -4.66 3.62 8.74
CA SER A 29 -4.63 2.18 8.49
C SER A 29 -4.46 1.43 9.81
N SER A 30 -5.03 0.22 9.89
CA SER A 30 -4.76 -0.72 10.99
C SER A 30 -3.31 -1.21 11.03
N LEU A 31 -2.57 -1.10 9.91
CA LEU A 31 -1.14 -1.41 9.84
C LEU A 31 -0.32 -0.22 10.36
N SER A 32 0.10 -0.30 11.63
CA SER A 32 0.86 0.76 12.31
C SER A 32 2.29 0.91 11.79
N THR A 33 2.86 -0.15 11.20
CA THR A 33 4.20 -0.16 10.62
C THR A 33 4.14 -0.35 9.11
N GLU A 34 5.14 0.14 8.41
CA GLU A 34 5.26 -0.03 6.96
C GLU A 34 5.40 -1.50 6.56
N ASP A 35 6.29 -2.22 7.26
CA ASP A 35 6.60 -3.63 7.00
C ASP A 35 7.12 -4.30 8.27
N ALA A 36 7.21 -5.62 8.26
CA ALA A 36 7.83 -6.41 9.31
C ALA A 36 9.36 -6.34 9.28
N THR A 37 9.98 -5.99 8.15
CA THR A 37 11.41 -5.75 8.02
C THR A 37 11.81 -4.45 8.73
N SER A 38 13.10 -4.22 8.94
CA SER A 38 13.60 -2.97 9.50
C SER A 38 13.66 -1.87 8.43
N ALA A 39 13.53 -0.62 8.86
CA ALA A 39 13.78 0.52 7.98
C ALA A 39 15.26 0.56 7.56
N TRP A 40 15.51 0.97 6.32
CA TRP A 40 16.86 1.28 5.87
C TRP A 40 17.44 2.50 6.62
N VAL A 41 18.71 2.43 6.98
CA VAL A 41 19.43 3.51 7.66
C VAL A 41 20.70 3.83 6.88
N ALA A 42 20.89 5.11 6.54
CA ALA A 42 22.08 5.59 5.84
C ALA A 42 23.35 5.33 6.67
N GLY A 43 24.38 4.78 6.03
CA GLY A 43 25.67 4.47 6.69
C GLY A 43 25.68 3.19 7.53
N ALA A 44 24.54 2.52 7.72
CA ALA A 44 24.51 1.22 8.37
C ALA A 44 25.16 0.14 7.49
N THR A 45 25.70 -0.89 8.13
CA THR A 45 26.29 -2.04 7.44
C THR A 45 25.27 -3.14 7.30
N TYR A 46 25.14 -3.67 6.08
CA TYR A 46 24.21 -4.74 5.76
C TYR A 46 24.94 -5.95 5.18
N SER A 47 24.48 -7.13 5.52
CA SER A 47 24.95 -8.39 4.93
C SER A 47 24.12 -8.74 3.70
N VAL A 48 24.71 -9.53 2.78
CA VAL A 48 23.96 -10.06 1.63
C VAL A 48 22.74 -10.84 2.12
N GLY A 49 21.60 -10.61 1.50
CA GLY A 49 20.33 -11.22 1.85
C GLY A 49 19.51 -10.44 2.87
N THR A 50 20.06 -9.45 3.57
CA THR A 50 19.29 -8.59 4.49
C THR A 50 18.20 -7.84 3.72
N GLU A 51 16.99 -7.87 4.23
CA GLU A 51 15.86 -7.09 3.69
C GLU A 51 15.59 -5.87 4.58
N VAL A 52 15.36 -4.74 3.94
CA VAL A 52 15.01 -3.48 4.59
C VAL A 52 13.92 -2.78 3.78
N TYR A 53 13.09 -1.99 4.45
CA TYR A 53 12.15 -1.15 3.72
C TYR A 53 12.62 0.31 3.64
N LEU A 54 12.19 0.98 2.59
CA LEU A 54 12.33 2.42 2.41
C LEU A 54 10.94 3.05 2.34
N ALA A 55 10.63 3.90 3.34
CA ALA A 55 9.28 4.48 3.48
C ALA A 55 8.96 5.48 2.36
N SER A 56 9.96 6.16 1.78
CA SER A 56 9.76 7.12 0.69
C SER A 56 9.29 6.49 -0.61
N THR A 57 9.57 5.19 -0.81
CA THR A 57 9.15 4.44 -2.00
C THR A 57 8.11 3.38 -1.69
N HIS A 58 7.82 3.14 -0.40
CA HIS A 58 6.96 2.05 0.08
C HIS A 58 7.37 0.66 -0.43
N ARG A 59 8.70 0.46 -0.57
CA ARG A 59 9.28 -0.77 -1.13
C ARG A 59 10.22 -1.45 -0.15
N VAL A 60 10.31 -2.77 -0.27
CA VAL A 60 11.30 -3.61 0.42
C VAL A 60 12.41 -3.96 -0.55
N TYR A 61 13.64 -3.74 -0.11
CA TYR A 61 14.86 -4.00 -0.86
C TYR A 61 15.68 -5.08 -0.18
N LYS A 62 16.33 -5.92 -0.98
CA LYS A 62 17.24 -6.97 -0.51
C LYS A 62 18.67 -6.61 -0.84
N CYS A 63 19.54 -6.69 0.14
CA CYS A 63 20.97 -6.45 -0.02
C CYS A 63 21.61 -7.54 -0.88
N ALA A 64 22.18 -7.17 -2.02
CA ALA A 64 22.91 -8.05 -2.93
C ALA A 64 24.44 -7.92 -2.77
N LEU A 65 24.93 -6.77 -2.26
CA LEU A 65 26.36 -6.52 -2.02
C LEU A 65 26.55 -5.99 -0.59
N ALA A 66 27.21 -6.79 0.26
CA ALA A 66 27.47 -6.44 1.65
C ALA A 66 28.28 -5.14 1.81
N GLY A 67 28.12 -4.48 2.95
CA GLY A 67 28.84 -3.27 3.33
C GLY A 67 27.89 -2.16 3.75
N SER A 68 28.45 -0.96 3.96
CA SER A 68 27.72 0.25 4.27
C SER A 68 27.54 1.13 3.04
N SER A 69 26.45 1.88 2.97
CA SER A 69 26.19 2.90 1.95
C SER A 69 25.35 4.03 2.55
N THR A 70 25.65 5.25 2.14
CA THR A 70 24.79 6.41 2.41
C THR A 70 23.84 6.69 1.26
N VAL A 71 23.99 5.98 0.12
CA VAL A 71 23.08 6.05 -1.05
C VAL A 71 21.90 5.15 -0.76
N SER A 72 20.70 5.70 -0.89
CA SER A 72 19.47 4.97 -0.63
C SER A 72 19.22 3.84 -1.65
N PRO A 73 18.50 2.78 -1.26
CA PRO A 73 18.32 1.56 -2.07
C PRO A 73 17.82 1.79 -3.48
N GLU A 74 16.88 2.71 -3.69
CA GLU A 74 16.31 3.02 -5.00
C GLU A 74 17.31 3.67 -5.98
N LEU A 75 18.39 4.25 -5.44
CA LEU A 75 19.43 4.91 -6.21
C LEU A 75 20.71 4.05 -6.38
N ASP A 76 20.76 2.88 -5.76
CA ASP A 76 21.92 1.97 -5.81
C ASP A 76 21.49 0.54 -6.20
N PRO A 77 21.12 0.33 -7.49
CA PRO A 77 20.67 -0.98 -7.99
C PRO A 77 21.81 -2.01 -8.05
N THR A 78 23.07 -1.61 -7.85
CA THR A 78 24.20 -2.54 -7.77
C THR A 78 24.26 -3.24 -6.41
N ARG A 79 23.80 -2.58 -5.36
CA ARG A 79 23.79 -3.08 -3.99
C ARG A 79 22.44 -3.64 -3.58
N TRP A 80 21.35 -3.10 -4.11
CA TRP A 80 20.00 -3.41 -3.66
C TRP A 80 19.13 -3.92 -4.80
N VAL A 81 18.35 -4.93 -4.51
CA VAL A 81 17.33 -5.47 -5.41
C VAL A 81 15.95 -5.10 -4.85
N ASP A 82 15.14 -4.43 -5.63
CA ASP A 82 13.75 -4.16 -5.31
C ASP A 82 12.94 -5.47 -5.33
N MET A 83 12.34 -5.82 -4.21
CA MET A 83 11.66 -7.12 -4.03
C MET A 83 10.14 -7.02 -4.13
N ARG A 84 9.53 -6.09 -3.40
CA ARG A 84 8.08 -6.00 -3.25
C ARG A 84 7.65 -4.66 -2.63
N ALA A 85 6.38 -4.34 -2.71
CA ALA A 85 5.80 -3.31 -1.86
C ALA A 85 5.89 -3.71 -0.38
N THR A 86 5.92 -2.73 0.51
CA THR A 86 5.77 -2.96 1.95
C THR A 86 4.38 -3.52 2.26
N ASN A 87 4.21 -4.22 3.37
CA ASN A 87 2.92 -4.83 3.74
C ASN A 87 1.78 -3.80 3.78
N LYS A 88 2.05 -2.58 4.25
CA LYS A 88 1.05 -1.51 4.31
C LYS A 88 0.55 -1.07 2.94
N TRP A 89 1.38 -1.17 1.90
CA TRP A 89 1.08 -0.68 0.55
C TRP A 89 0.85 -1.78 -0.49
N ALA A 90 1.05 -3.04 -0.12
CA ALA A 90 0.93 -4.16 -1.04
C ALA A 90 -0.47 -4.35 -1.65
N ALA A 91 -1.53 -3.88 -0.96
CA ALA A 91 -2.89 -3.89 -1.51
C ALA A 91 -3.11 -2.90 -2.67
N PHE A 92 -2.18 -1.95 -2.88
CA PHE A 92 -2.31 -0.84 -3.83
C PHE A 92 -1.26 -0.86 -4.93
N ASP A 93 -0.41 -1.88 -4.96
CA ASP A 93 0.55 -2.03 -6.05
C ASP A 93 -0.08 -2.68 -7.29
N TRP A 94 0.67 -2.68 -8.40
CA TRP A 94 0.20 -3.18 -9.69
C TRP A 94 0.30 -4.72 -9.85
N TYR A 95 0.82 -5.42 -8.83
CA TYR A 95 1.05 -6.86 -8.91
C TYR A 95 -0.14 -7.62 -8.30
N HIS A 96 -0.75 -8.51 -9.09
CA HIS A 96 -1.96 -9.25 -8.71
C HIS A 96 -1.74 -10.31 -7.61
N ASN A 97 -0.49 -10.65 -7.29
CA ASN A 97 -0.13 -11.66 -6.28
C ASN A 97 0.43 -11.04 -4.98
N THR A 98 0.48 -9.72 -4.88
CA THR A 98 0.81 -8.99 -3.65
C THR A 98 -0.45 -8.67 -2.87
N LYS A 99 -0.36 -8.65 -1.55
CA LYS A 99 -1.48 -8.34 -0.65
C LYS A 99 -0.98 -7.75 0.66
N SER A 100 -1.74 -6.84 1.22
CA SER A 100 -1.59 -6.44 2.61
C SER A 100 -2.22 -7.48 3.53
N THR A 101 -1.56 -7.79 4.64
CA THR A 101 -2.01 -8.78 5.61
C THR A 101 -2.01 -8.21 7.02
N SER A 102 -3.00 -8.60 7.82
CA SER A 102 -3.08 -8.30 9.25
C SER A 102 -3.48 -9.56 10.01
N ALA A 103 -3.05 -9.67 11.26
CA ALA A 103 -3.50 -10.73 12.18
C ALA A 103 -4.92 -10.49 12.73
N SER A 104 -5.42 -9.28 12.60
CA SER A 104 -6.76 -8.84 13.00
C SER A 104 -7.46 -8.19 11.80
N ASP A 105 -8.44 -7.35 12.06
CA ASP A 105 -9.10 -6.59 11.01
C ASP A 105 -8.11 -5.70 10.26
N LEU A 106 -8.25 -5.68 8.94
CA LEU A 106 -7.49 -4.83 8.05
C LEU A 106 -8.40 -3.71 7.54
N TYR A 107 -8.03 -2.47 7.83
CA TYR A 107 -8.72 -1.32 7.26
C TYR A 107 -7.72 -0.29 6.72
N PHE A 108 -8.20 0.47 5.77
CA PHE A 108 -7.54 1.66 5.22
C PHE A 108 -8.58 2.78 5.13
N GLU A 109 -8.17 3.97 5.52
CA GLU A 109 -8.98 5.17 5.40
C GLU A 109 -8.31 6.14 4.42
N PHE A 110 -9.12 6.73 3.55
CA PHE A 110 -8.64 7.65 2.52
C PHE A 110 -9.41 8.94 2.55
N SER A 111 -8.69 10.04 2.37
CA SER A 111 -9.29 11.32 1.98
C SER A 111 -9.28 11.44 0.46
N THR A 112 -10.40 11.84 -0.09
CA THR A 112 -10.54 12.10 -1.54
C THR A 112 -10.20 13.53 -1.93
N GLY A 113 -9.98 14.42 -0.94
CA GLY A 113 -9.88 15.85 -1.23
C GLY A 113 -11.13 16.35 -1.98
N ASP A 114 -10.92 16.99 -3.12
CA ASP A 114 -11.99 17.50 -3.97
C ASP A 114 -12.46 16.52 -5.06
N PHE A 115 -12.00 15.26 -5.02
CA PHE A 115 -12.34 14.27 -6.04
C PHE A 115 -13.56 13.43 -5.62
N TYR A 116 -14.37 13.07 -6.61
CA TYR A 116 -15.50 12.15 -6.44
C TYR A 116 -15.09 10.73 -6.74
N ILE A 117 -15.46 9.79 -5.86
CA ILE A 117 -15.36 8.36 -6.08
C ILE A 117 -16.77 7.85 -6.36
N ASP A 118 -16.96 7.21 -7.50
CA ASP A 118 -18.23 6.59 -7.91
C ASP A 118 -18.19 5.06 -7.84
N SER A 119 -17.00 4.47 -7.71
CA SER A 119 -16.82 3.03 -7.70
C SER A 119 -15.57 2.62 -6.93
N ILE A 120 -15.65 1.48 -6.26
CA ILE A 120 -14.55 0.80 -5.59
C ILE A 120 -14.53 -0.64 -6.06
N ALA A 121 -13.35 -1.14 -6.47
CA ALA A 121 -13.12 -2.53 -6.80
C ALA A 121 -12.08 -3.13 -5.84
N ILE A 122 -12.41 -4.27 -5.26
CA ILE A 122 -11.53 -5.02 -4.37
C ILE A 122 -11.33 -6.41 -4.99
N PHE A 123 -10.07 -6.75 -5.28
CA PHE A 123 -9.73 -7.99 -5.93
C PHE A 123 -9.20 -9.01 -4.92
N ASN A 124 -9.70 -10.25 -5.03
CA ASN A 124 -9.21 -11.41 -4.29
C ASN A 124 -9.06 -11.21 -2.76
N PRO A 125 -10.09 -10.68 -2.05
CA PRO A 125 -10.02 -10.51 -0.62
C PRO A 125 -10.00 -11.86 0.09
N ILE A 126 -9.14 -12.01 1.11
CA ILE A 126 -9.07 -13.20 1.98
C ILE A 126 -9.56 -12.80 3.37
N CYS A 127 -10.87 -12.73 3.53
CA CYS A 127 -11.54 -12.30 4.75
C CYS A 127 -12.96 -12.90 4.81
N THR A 128 -13.68 -12.68 5.89
CA THR A 128 -15.08 -13.10 6.07
C THR A 128 -16.07 -12.09 5.50
N SER A 129 -15.74 -10.80 5.59
CA SER A 129 -16.56 -9.72 5.03
C SER A 129 -15.69 -8.54 4.60
N VAL A 130 -16.24 -7.73 3.71
CA VAL A 130 -15.67 -6.43 3.31
C VAL A 130 -16.69 -5.36 3.63
N LYS A 131 -16.32 -4.44 4.51
CA LYS A 131 -17.12 -3.28 4.88
C LYS A 131 -16.59 -2.03 4.19
N ILE A 132 -17.48 -1.26 3.60
CA ILE A 132 -17.19 0.04 2.99
C ILE A 132 -18.01 1.10 3.71
N GLU A 133 -17.36 2.14 4.19
CA GLU A 133 -17.97 3.28 4.84
C GLU A 133 -17.52 4.56 4.16
N VAL A 134 -18.45 5.48 3.95
CA VAL A 134 -18.16 6.81 3.39
C VAL A 134 -18.64 7.87 4.37
N PHE A 135 -17.76 8.80 4.66
CA PHE A 135 -18.01 9.92 5.57
C PHE A 135 -17.98 11.24 4.78
N ASN A 136 -18.79 12.21 5.19
CA ASN A 136 -18.69 13.56 4.67
C ASN A 136 -17.52 14.33 5.34
N GLN A 137 -17.27 15.56 4.90
CA GLN A 137 -16.20 16.41 5.44
C GLN A 137 -16.33 16.71 6.95
N SER A 138 -17.54 16.62 7.50
CA SER A 138 -17.77 16.79 8.96
C SER A 138 -17.61 15.49 9.76
N GLY A 139 -17.19 14.41 9.12
CA GLY A 139 -17.01 13.10 9.77
C GLY A 139 -18.34 12.34 10.01
N THR A 140 -19.43 12.76 9.39
CA THR A 140 -20.71 12.04 9.48
C THR A 140 -20.75 10.90 8.48
N LEU A 141 -21.11 9.70 8.94
CA LEU A 141 -21.31 8.54 8.09
C LEU A 141 -22.50 8.77 7.14
N ILE A 142 -22.27 8.76 5.84
CA ILE A 142 -23.31 8.98 4.80
C ILE A 142 -23.62 7.71 4.00
N TYR A 143 -22.73 6.72 4.02
CA TYR A 143 -22.96 5.43 3.36
C TYR A 143 -22.22 4.33 4.10
N THR A 144 -22.86 3.17 4.21
CA THR A 144 -22.21 1.95 4.69
C THR A 144 -22.71 0.75 3.89
N LYS A 145 -21.81 -0.16 3.59
CA LYS A 145 -22.11 -1.44 2.97
C LYS A 145 -21.20 -2.51 3.56
N ASP A 146 -21.80 -3.56 4.08
CA ASP A 146 -21.11 -4.76 4.56
C ASP A 146 -21.46 -5.92 3.64
N ASN A 147 -20.45 -6.51 3.02
CA ASN A 147 -20.60 -7.61 2.06
C ASN A 147 -19.87 -8.84 2.60
N PRO A 148 -20.59 -9.94 2.90
CA PRO A 148 -19.91 -11.20 3.17
C PRO A 148 -19.13 -11.65 1.95
N VAL A 149 -17.90 -12.12 2.15
CA VAL A 149 -17.09 -12.71 1.09
C VAL A 149 -17.47 -14.20 0.99
N ILE A 150 -18.29 -14.52 0.00
CA ILE A 150 -18.64 -15.89 -0.32
C ILE A 150 -17.52 -16.44 -1.19
N ARG A 151 -16.80 -17.44 -0.69
CA ARG A 151 -15.90 -18.24 -1.49
C ARG A 151 -16.67 -19.49 -1.92
N ASP A 152 -17.00 -19.58 -3.20
CA ASP A 152 -17.37 -20.85 -3.77
C ASP A 152 -16.12 -21.74 -3.74
N SER A 153 -16.10 -22.70 -2.82
CA SER A 153 -15.16 -23.81 -2.90
C SER A 153 -15.58 -24.67 -4.09
N ILE A 154 -15.09 -24.34 -5.27
CA ILE A 154 -15.12 -25.28 -6.38
C ILE A 154 -13.99 -26.27 -6.04
N ASP A 155 -14.37 -27.35 -5.40
CA ASP A 155 -13.51 -28.54 -5.27
C ASP A 155 -13.34 -29.13 -6.67
N TYR A 156 -12.13 -29.02 -7.23
CA TYR A 156 -11.72 -29.75 -8.43
C TYR A 156 -11.16 -31.13 -8.06
#